data_6588cace0ed28ded65f3b6695e6e415c
#
_entry.id   6588cace0ed28ded65f3b6695e6e415c
#
_cell.length_a   1.000
_cell.length_b   1.000
_cell.length_c   1.000
_cell.angle_alpha   90.00
_cell.angle_beta   90.00
_cell.angle_gamma   90.00
#
_symmetry.space_group_name_H-M   'P 1'
#
loop_
_entity.id
_entity.type
_entity.pdbx_description
1 polymer ?
#
loop_
_entity_poly.entity_id
_entity_poly.type
_entity_poly.pdbx_seq_one_letter_code
_entity_poly.pdbx_strand_id
1 'polypeptide(L)'
;LQASWIFTSATLAVRDDFSYFCRPLGLPKDRTMKLDSPFDFPRISLLYHPTDLPMPNEPQFLPEMIDRVLPVIDAAKGRTFILFTSYRALNEAHEILKNRTDYPLFVQGEMSKMALIEAFKESGNGILLGTMSFWEGVDVKGEALSCVIIEKFPFASPGAPIEQAKMDLIKEQGYNPFIQYQLPKAIIALK
;
A
#
# COMPACT_ATOMS: atom_id res chain seq x y z
N LEU A 1 12.55 -14.76 -36.13
CA LEU A 1 11.80 -15.42 -35.05
C LEU A 1 10.67 -14.50 -34.61
N GLN A 2 9.42 -14.91 -34.90
CA GLN A 2 8.24 -14.23 -34.31
C GLN A 2 8.08 -14.74 -32.90
N ALA A 3 8.31 -13.89 -31.88
CA ALA A 3 8.10 -14.20 -30.53
C ALA A 3 6.70 -13.71 -30.08
N SER A 4 5.96 -14.52 -29.35
CA SER A 4 4.73 -14.11 -28.66
C SER A 4 5.07 -13.73 -27.22
N TRP A 5 4.53 -12.60 -26.77
CA TRP A 5 4.72 -12.11 -25.40
C TRP A 5 3.42 -12.26 -24.61
N ILE A 6 3.51 -12.84 -23.44
CA ILE A 6 2.39 -12.97 -22.51
C ILE A 6 2.79 -12.26 -21.21
N PHE A 7 2.00 -11.27 -20.81
CA PHE A 7 2.16 -10.52 -19.57
C PHE A 7 1.12 -10.99 -18.57
N THR A 8 1.56 -11.38 -17.40
CA THR A 8 0.68 -11.82 -16.30
C THR A 8 1.02 -11.09 -15.00
N SER A 9 0.01 -10.57 -14.31
CA SER A 9 0.15 -9.98 -12.99
C SER A 9 -1.22 -9.83 -12.34
N ALA A 10 -1.27 -9.72 -11.03
CA ALA A 10 -2.49 -9.38 -10.30
C ALA A 10 -2.93 -7.90 -10.51
N THR A 11 -2.02 -7.05 -11.01
CA THR A 11 -2.17 -5.58 -11.00
C THR A 11 -2.07 -4.93 -12.37
N LEU A 12 -2.50 -5.62 -13.46
CA LEU A 12 -2.48 -5.05 -14.82
C LEU A 12 -3.68 -4.17 -15.15
N ALA A 13 -4.78 -4.28 -14.40
CA ALA A 13 -6.02 -3.58 -14.69
C ALA A 13 -6.51 -2.76 -13.50
N VAL A 14 -7.13 -1.61 -13.78
CA VAL A 14 -7.94 -0.85 -12.83
C VAL A 14 -9.41 -1.17 -13.13
N ARG A 15 -10.10 -1.87 -12.21
CA ARG A 15 -11.39 -2.53 -12.50
C ARG A 15 -11.24 -3.49 -13.68
N ASP A 16 -11.85 -3.18 -14.83
CA ASP A 16 -11.77 -3.97 -16.07
C ASP A 16 -10.99 -3.25 -17.17
N ASP A 17 -10.37 -2.11 -16.87
CA ASP A 17 -9.61 -1.31 -17.82
C ASP A 17 -8.10 -1.60 -17.72
N PHE A 18 -7.55 -2.15 -18.82
CA PHE A 18 -6.12 -2.40 -18.99
C PHE A 18 -5.37 -1.23 -19.64
N SER A 19 -6.02 -0.09 -19.87
CA SER A 19 -5.43 1.04 -20.61
C SER A 19 -4.16 1.56 -19.96
N TYR A 20 -4.13 1.57 -18.63
CA TYR A 20 -2.97 2.05 -17.87
C TYR A 20 -1.71 1.21 -18.15
N PHE A 21 -1.87 -0.10 -18.32
CA PHE A 21 -0.78 -1.02 -18.67
C PHE A 21 -0.49 -1.03 -20.17
N CYS A 22 -1.50 -1.14 -21.01
CA CYS A 22 -1.33 -1.35 -22.45
C CYS A 22 -0.82 -0.11 -23.21
N ARG A 23 -1.32 1.08 -22.85
CA ARG A 23 -1.00 2.33 -23.55
C ARG A 23 0.50 2.67 -23.58
N PRO A 24 1.24 2.65 -22.44
CA PRO A 24 2.67 2.94 -22.44
C PRO A 24 3.52 1.95 -23.24
N LEU A 25 3.02 0.72 -23.40
CA LEU A 25 3.71 -0.37 -24.12
C LEU A 25 3.26 -0.49 -25.57
N GLY A 26 2.32 0.32 -26.03
CA GLY A 26 1.76 0.23 -27.38
C GLY A 26 1.01 -1.09 -27.65
N LEU A 27 0.49 -1.74 -26.59
CA LEU A 27 -0.19 -3.02 -26.71
C LEU A 27 -1.66 -2.85 -27.09
N PRO A 28 -2.22 -3.75 -27.93
CA PRO A 28 -3.64 -3.76 -28.25
C PRO A 28 -4.45 -4.23 -27.02
N LYS A 29 -5.63 -3.61 -26.81
CA LYS A 29 -6.51 -3.93 -25.67
C LYS A 29 -7.41 -5.15 -25.90
N ASP A 30 -7.57 -5.58 -27.12
CA ASP A 30 -8.45 -6.69 -27.53
C ASP A 30 -7.92 -8.08 -27.11
N ARG A 31 -6.67 -8.15 -26.66
CA ARG A 31 -6.03 -9.39 -26.19
C ARG A 31 -5.76 -9.37 -24.70
N THR A 32 -6.72 -8.87 -23.93
CA THR A 32 -6.63 -8.83 -22.46
C THR A 32 -7.64 -9.77 -21.83
N MET A 33 -7.27 -10.37 -20.71
CA MET A 33 -8.13 -11.25 -19.93
C MET A 33 -7.96 -10.95 -18.45
N LYS A 34 -9.07 -10.85 -17.72
CA LYS A 34 -9.10 -10.75 -16.27
C LYS A 34 -9.76 -12.00 -15.71
N LEU A 35 -9.17 -12.56 -14.70
CA LEU A 35 -9.74 -13.63 -13.89
C LEU A 35 -10.11 -13.05 -12.52
N ASP A 36 -11.27 -13.46 -12.02
CA ASP A 36 -11.69 -13.06 -10.70
C ASP A 36 -10.87 -13.77 -9.62
N SER A 37 -10.81 -13.16 -8.44
CA SER A 37 -10.13 -13.76 -7.29
C SER A 37 -10.87 -15.03 -6.83
N PRO A 38 -10.17 -16.13 -6.50
CA PRO A 38 -10.78 -17.30 -5.90
C PRO A 38 -11.18 -17.07 -4.43
N PHE A 39 -10.79 -15.95 -3.82
CA PHE A 39 -11.08 -15.64 -2.42
C PHE A 39 -12.40 -14.87 -2.29
N ASP A 40 -13.26 -15.32 -1.37
CA ASP A 40 -14.48 -14.61 -0.96
C ASP A 40 -14.13 -13.53 0.07
N PHE A 41 -13.56 -12.41 -0.40
CA PHE A 41 -13.14 -11.32 0.48
C PHE A 41 -14.24 -10.78 1.40
N PRO A 42 -15.51 -10.62 0.98
CA PRO A 42 -16.57 -10.19 1.88
C PRO A 42 -16.77 -11.09 3.09
N ARG A 43 -16.44 -12.38 2.96
CA ARG A 43 -16.56 -13.35 4.04
C ARG A 43 -15.33 -13.46 4.93
N ILE A 44 -14.14 -13.27 4.36
CA ILE A 44 -12.86 -13.53 5.06
C ILE A 44 -12.12 -12.28 5.49
N SER A 45 -12.56 -11.09 5.08
CA SER A 45 -11.89 -9.82 5.42
C SER A 45 -12.88 -8.74 5.83
N LEU A 46 -12.38 -7.80 6.63
CA LEU A 46 -13.10 -6.60 7.07
C LEU A 46 -12.31 -5.37 6.64
N LEU A 47 -12.95 -4.49 5.88
CA LEU A 47 -12.41 -3.15 5.60
C LEU A 47 -12.95 -2.17 6.65
N TYR A 48 -12.05 -1.64 7.48
CA TYR A 48 -12.35 -0.55 8.41
C TYR A 48 -11.84 0.78 7.86
N HIS A 49 -12.75 1.72 7.64
CA HIS A 49 -12.45 3.04 7.11
C HIS A 49 -13.08 4.12 8.00
N PRO A 50 -12.34 4.67 8.99
CA PRO A 50 -12.82 5.78 9.81
C PRO A 50 -12.96 7.05 8.96
N THR A 51 -14.07 7.77 9.13
CA THR A 51 -14.39 8.99 8.36
C THR A 51 -14.30 10.26 9.18
N ASP A 52 -13.96 10.14 10.45
CA ASP A 52 -13.95 11.19 11.48
C ASP A 52 -12.53 11.54 11.96
N LEU A 53 -11.51 11.11 11.24
CA LEU A 53 -10.11 11.51 11.50
C LEU A 53 -9.81 12.88 10.89
N PRO A 54 -8.86 13.65 11.47
CA PRO A 54 -8.31 14.84 10.83
C PRO A 54 -7.76 14.55 9.43
N MET A 55 -7.52 15.60 8.66
CA MET A 55 -6.91 15.42 7.34
C MET A 55 -5.45 14.95 7.46
N PRO A 56 -4.95 14.10 6.54
CA PRO A 56 -3.61 13.51 6.63
C PRO A 56 -2.43 14.50 6.66
N ASN A 57 -2.68 15.77 6.36
CA ASN A 57 -1.69 16.87 6.43
C ASN A 57 -1.75 17.65 7.75
N GLU A 58 -2.70 17.36 8.63
CA GLU A 58 -2.83 18.00 9.93
C GLU A 58 -1.93 17.32 10.99
N PRO A 59 -1.32 18.07 11.91
CA PRO A 59 -0.42 17.49 12.93
C PRO A 59 -1.09 16.47 13.84
N GLN A 60 -2.40 16.61 14.07
CA GLN A 60 -3.20 15.72 14.92
C GLN A 60 -3.53 14.38 14.25
N PHE A 61 -3.42 14.29 12.92
CA PHE A 61 -3.83 13.10 12.17
C PHE A 61 -3.15 11.83 12.67
N LEU A 62 -1.83 11.83 12.77
CA LEU A 62 -1.09 10.62 13.11
C LEU A 62 -1.32 10.14 14.54
N PRO A 63 -1.28 11.00 15.58
CA PRO A 63 -1.66 10.61 16.94
C PRO A 63 -3.08 10.06 17.04
N GLU A 64 -4.07 10.72 16.43
CA GLU A 64 -5.47 10.28 16.48
C GLU A 64 -5.69 8.99 15.67
N MET A 65 -5.01 8.84 14.54
CA MET A 65 -5.02 7.59 13.78
C MET A 65 -4.49 6.43 14.63
N ILE A 66 -3.37 6.62 15.34
CA ILE A 66 -2.79 5.58 16.20
C ILE A 66 -3.76 5.24 17.33
N ASP A 67 -4.34 6.21 18.02
CA ASP A 67 -5.33 5.97 19.06
C ASP A 67 -6.56 5.20 18.52
N ARG A 68 -6.97 5.48 17.29
CA ARG A 68 -8.09 4.80 16.63
C ARG A 68 -7.76 3.36 16.24
N VAL A 69 -6.52 3.04 15.84
CA VAL A 69 -6.17 1.70 15.37
C VAL A 69 -5.63 0.79 16.48
N LEU A 70 -5.23 1.30 17.63
CA LEU A 70 -4.77 0.49 18.76
C LEU A 70 -5.76 -0.61 19.16
N PRO A 71 -7.08 -0.37 19.31
CA PRO A 71 -8.04 -1.44 19.60
C PRO A 71 -8.13 -2.49 18.48
N VAL A 72 -7.87 -2.11 17.22
CA VAL A 72 -7.85 -3.04 16.09
C VAL A 72 -6.60 -3.92 16.16
N ILE A 73 -5.45 -3.32 16.51
CA ILE A 73 -4.18 -4.04 16.73
C ILE A 73 -4.33 -5.03 17.88
N ASP A 74 -4.98 -4.63 18.97
CA ASP A 74 -5.26 -5.52 20.11
C ASP A 74 -6.16 -6.68 19.71
N ALA A 75 -7.22 -6.43 18.93
CA ALA A 75 -8.09 -7.48 18.42
C ALA A 75 -7.33 -8.45 17.49
N ALA A 76 -6.34 -7.94 16.72
CA ALA A 76 -5.43 -8.75 15.91
C ALA A 76 -4.32 -9.43 16.71
N LYS A 77 -4.20 -9.13 18.03
CA LYS A 77 -3.11 -9.61 18.91
C LYS A 77 -1.72 -9.22 18.40
N GLY A 78 -1.54 -7.97 18.06
CA GLY A 78 -0.41 -7.54 17.22
C GLY A 78 -0.61 -8.00 15.79
N ARG A 79 0.27 -8.83 15.25
CA ARG A 79 0.22 -9.44 13.89
C ARG A 79 -0.19 -8.44 12.81
N THR A 80 0.38 -7.24 12.89
CA THR A 80 -0.06 -6.06 12.13
C THR A 80 1.08 -5.48 11.31
N PHE A 81 0.80 -5.13 10.05
CA PHE A 81 1.62 -4.20 9.28
C PHE A 81 0.99 -2.82 9.31
N ILE A 82 1.80 -1.78 9.56
CA ILE A 82 1.42 -0.39 9.36
C ILE A 82 2.27 0.17 8.23
N LEU A 83 1.61 0.53 7.14
CA LEU A 83 2.23 0.98 5.90
C LEU A 83 2.12 2.49 5.75
N PHE A 84 3.28 3.13 5.68
CA PHE A 84 3.42 4.58 5.57
C PHE A 84 3.86 4.98 4.17
N THR A 85 3.58 6.22 3.79
CA THR A 85 4.06 6.80 2.52
C THR A 85 5.36 7.59 2.69
N SER A 86 5.84 7.79 3.92
CA SER A 86 7.09 8.50 4.21
C SER A 86 7.79 7.96 5.45
N TYR A 87 9.11 8.04 5.47
CA TYR A 87 9.91 7.74 6.68
C TYR A 87 9.64 8.70 7.84
N ARG A 88 9.25 9.94 7.55
CA ARG A 88 8.87 10.90 8.59
C ARG A 88 7.67 10.39 9.39
N ALA A 89 6.60 10.00 8.71
CA ALA A 89 5.40 9.48 9.36
C ALA A 89 5.68 8.16 10.08
N LEU A 90 6.49 7.27 9.48
CA LEU A 90 6.91 6.02 10.11
C LEU A 90 7.65 6.27 11.42
N ASN A 91 8.64 7.16 11.43
CA ASN A 91 9.42 7.46 12.64
C ASN A 91 8.57 8.12 13.72
N GLU A 92 7.70 9.05 13.37
CA GLU A 92 6.76 9.69 14.28
C GLU A 92 5.80 8.67 14.90
N ALA A 93 5.23 7.79 14.09
CA ALA A 93 4.38 6.69 14.56
C ALA A 93 5.12 5.73 15.50
N HIS A 94 6.38 5.40 15.19
CA HIS A 94 7.21 4.56 16.03
C HIS A 94 7.39 5.18 17.42
N GLU A 95 7.72 6.48 17.51
CA GLU A 95 7.87 7.16 18.80
C GLU A 95 6.57 7.19 19.62
N ILE A 96 5.42 7.32 18.97
CA ILE A 96 4.12 7.27 19.64
C ILE A 96 3.84 5.84 20.13
N LEU A 97 4.01 4.82 19.27
CA LEU A 97 3.70 3.42 19.57
C LEU A 97 4.55 2.85 20.70
N LYS A 98 5.82 3.22 20.80
CA LYS A 98 6.69 2.81 21.92
C LYS A 98 6.10 3.06 23.32
N ASN A 99 5.27 4.10 23.45
CA ASN A 99 4.67 4.51 24.71
C ASN A 99 3.21 4.10 24.85
N ARG A 100 2.66 3.39 23.87
CA ARG A 100 1.23 3.08 23.78
C ARG A 100 0.92 1.58 23.71
N THR A 101 1.92 0.74 23.43
CA THR A 101 1.73 -0.70 23.31
C THR A 101 2.97 -1.48 23.79
N ASP A 102 2.72 -2.68 24.29
CA ASP A 102 3.77 -3.63 24.70
C ASP A 102 4.11 -4.63 23.56
N TYR A 103 3.46 -4.55 22.41
CA TYR A 103 3.78 -5.41 21.27
C TYR A 103 5.18 -5.11 20.73
N PRO A 104 5.96 -6.13 20.34
CA PRO A 104 7.25 -5.92 19.67
C PRO A 104 7.09 -5.08 18.41
N LEU A 105 7.88 -4.02 18.28
CA LEU A 105 7.90 -3.14 17.12
C LEU A 105 9.06 -3.51 16.20
N PHE A 106 8.78 -3.73 14.92
CA PHE A 106 9.74 -4.04 13.87
C PHE A 106 9.75 -2.88 12.89
N VAL A 107 10.85 -2.12 12.87
CA VAL A 107 10.89 -0.83 12.14
C VAL A 107 11.79 -0.93 10.94
N GLN A 108 11.28 -0.57 9.78
CA GLN A 108 12.07 -0.50 8.55
C GLN A 108 13.27 0.43 8.72
N GLY A 109 14.46 -0.09 8.42
CA GLY A 109 15.73 0.62 8.55
C GLY A 109 16.59 0.12 9.71
N GLU A 110 16.05 -0.60 10.69
CA GLU A 110 16.83 -1.17 11.79
C GLU A 110 17.61 -2.44 11.39
N MET A 111 17.12 -3.15 10.40
CA MET A 111 17.77 -4.32 9.83
C MET A 111 17.41 -4.50 8.35
N SER A 112 17.96 -5.52 7.69
CA SER A 112 17.60 -5.82 6.31
C SER A 112 16.12 -6.21 6.19
N LYS A 113 15.48 -5.94 5.04
CA LYS A 113 14.06 -6.27 4.80
C LYS A 113 13.74 -7.74 5.12
N MET A 114 14.61 -8.67 4.70
CA MET A 114 14.39 -10.10 4.95
C MET A 114 14.47 -10.43 6.44
N ALA A 115 15.49 -9.94 7.14
CA ALA A 115 15.64 -10.17 8.58
C ALA A 115 14.47 -9.58 9.37
N LEU A 116 13.98 -8.39 8.98
CA LEU A 116 12.83 -7.74 9.61
C LEU A 116 11.56 -8.58 9.47
N ILE A 117 11.31 -9.11 8.28
CA ILE A 117 10.13 -9.95 8.01
C ILE A 117 10.21 -11.27 8.80
N GLU A 118 11.39 -11.91 8.85
CA GLU A 118 11.56 -13.15 9.60
C GLU A 118 11.38 -12.92 11.12
N ALA A 119 12.01 -11.88 11.68
CA ALA A 119 11.84 -11.53 13.09
C ALA A 119 10.37 -11.21 13.43
N PHE A 120 9.66 -10.48 12.54
CA PHE A 120 8.23 -10.25 12.69
C PHE A 120 7.42 -11.55 12.72
N LYS A 121 7.67 -12.48 11.79
CA LYS A 121 6.99 -13.79 11.75
C LYS A 121 7.25 -14.61 13.00
N GLU A 122 8.51 -14.67 13.44
CA GLU A 122 8.95 -15.43 14.62
C GLU A 122 8.32 -14.87 15.91
N SER A 123 8.09 -13.56 16.00
CA SER A 123 7.47 -12.95 17.18
C SER A 123 6.03 -13.42 17.43
N GLY A 124 5.29 -13.74 16.37
CA GLY A 124 3.90 -14.19 16.42
C GLY A 124 2.88 -13.15 16.88
N ASN A 125 3.33 -11.97 17.35
CA ASN A 125 2.47 -10.90 17.85
C ASN A 125 3.04 -9.49 17.60
N GLY A 126 3.94 -9.35 16.65
CA GLY A 126 4.60 -8.07 16.38
C GLY A 126 3.78 -7.07 15.59
N ILE A 127 4.24 -5.83 15.59
CA ILE A 127 3.79 -4.76 14.71
C ILE A 127 4.97 -4.36 13.81
N LEU A 128 4.80 -4.47 12.49
CA LEU A 128 5.83 -4.05 11.54
C LEU A 128 5.46 -2.71 10.93
N LEU A 129 6.37 -1.74 11.01
CA LEU A 129 6.26 -0.42 10.41
C LEU A 129 7.12 -0.37 9.15
N GLY A 130 6.48 -0.15 7.99
CA GLY A 130 7.15 -0.12 6.70
C GLY A 130 6.70 1.02 5.80
N THR A 131 7.55 1.38 4.83
CA THR A 131 7.20 2.34 3.77
C THR A 131 6.99 1.61 2.44
N MET A 132 6.96 2.33 1.34
CA MET A 132 6.65 1.82 -0.02
C MET A 132 7.38 0.52 -0.41
N SER A 133 8.59 0.27 0.08
CA SER A 133 9.30 -0.99 -0.20
C SER A 133 8.68 -2.24 0.45
N PHE A 134 7.77 -2.06 1.39
CA PHE A 134 6.99 -3.12 2.04
C PHE A 134 5.59 -3.29 1.45
N TRP A 135 5.15 -2.42 0.55
CA TRP A 135 3.86 -2.56 -0.14
C TRP A 135 3.89 -3.68 -1.18
N GLU A 136 5.08 -4.01 -1.69
CA GLU A 136 5.27 -5.05 -2.69
C GLU A 136 6.41 -6.01 -2.29
N GLY A 137 6.33 -7.26 -2.78
CA GLY A 137 7.38 -8.25 -2.58
C GLY A 137 7.56 -8.70 -1.13
N VAL A 138 6.47 -8.69 -0.34
CA VAL A 138 6.39 -9.26 1.00
C VAL A 138 5.36 -10.37 1.00
N ASP A 139 5.78 -11.58 1.34
CA ASP A 139 4.89 -12.73 1.48
C ASP A 139 4.88 -13.20 2.95
N VAL A 140 3.80 -12.88 3.63
CA VAL A 140 3.52 -13.33 4.99
C VAL A 140 2.22 -14.12 4.98
N LYS A 141 2.32 -15.44 5.08
CA LYS A 141 1.18 -16.35 4.98
C LYS A 141 0.58 -16.67 6.33
N GLY A 142 -0.72 -16.95 6.32
CA GLY A 142 -1.45 -17.50 7.45
C GLY A 142 -1.62 -16.52 8.61
N GLU A 143 -1.56 -17.03 9.82
CA GLU A 143 -1.90 -16.28 11.04
C GLU A 143 -0.84 -15.25 11.46
N ALA A 144 0.33 -15.25 10.85
CA ALA A 144 1.40 -14.33 11.20
C ALA A 144 1.07 -12.86 10.87
N LEU A 145 0.18 -12.61 9.90
CA LEU A 145 -0.32 -11.28 9.55
C LEU A 145 -1.84 -11.31 9.45
N SER A 146 -2.50 -10.63 10.36
CA SER A 146 -3.97 -10.56 10.45
C SER A 146 -4.53 -9.17 10.18
N CYS A 147 -3.70 -8.14 10.26
CA CYS A 147 -4.13 -6.75 10.10
C CYS A 147 -3.13 -5.98 9.24
N VAL A 148 -3.65 -5.21 8.28
CA VAL A 148 -2.85 -4.26 7.49
C VAL A 148 -3.48 -2.89 7.63
N ILE A 149 -2.70 -1.93 8.14
CA ILE A 149 -3.10 -0.55 8.32
C ILE A 149 -2.37 0.30 7.29
N ILE A 150 -3.11 1.08 6.53
CA ILE A 150 -2.58 1.99 5.51
C ILE A 150 -2.81 3.40 5.98
N GLU A 151 -1.74 4.13 6.31
CA GLU A 151 -1.79 5.48 6.86
C GLU A 151 -2.49 6.44 5.88
N LYS A 152 -2.12 6.38 4.61
CA LYS A 152 -2.77 7.12 3.52
C LYS A 152 -2.49 6.49 2.17
N PHE A 153 -3.24 6.88 1.17
CA PHE A 153 -3.07 6.35 -0.19
C PHE A 153 -1.68 6.65 -0.77
N PRO A 154 -1.07 5.69 -1.51
CA PRO A 154 0.27 5.79 -2.04
C PRO A 154 0.33 6.66 -3.32
N PHE A 155 -0.09 7.92 -3.22
CA PHE A 155 0.10 8.86 -4.30
C PHE A 155 1.59 9.18 -4.49
N ALA A 156 2.00 9.37 -5.74
CA ALA A 156 3.35 9.77 -6.05
C ALA A 156 3.71 11.11 -5.39
N SER A 157 4.96 11.22 -4.88
CA SER A 157 5.42 12.46 -4.27
C SER A 157 5.42 13.60 -5.28
N PRO A 158 4.82 14.74 -4.94
CA PRO A 158 4.95 15.95 -5.74
C PRO A 158 6.43 16.32 -5.86
N GLY A 159 6.92 16.56 -7.07
CA GLY A 159 8.31 17.00 -7.30
C GLY A 159 9.27 15.89 -7.74
N ALA A 160 8.86 14.64 -7.87
CA ALA A 160 9.63 13.65 -8.60
C ALA A 160 9.66 14.03 -10.09
N PRO A 161 10.83 14.31 -10.71
CA PRO A 161 10.89 14.93 -12.05
C PRO A 161 10.15 14.12 -13.14
N ILE A 162 10.26 12.79 -13.11
CA ILE A 162 9.59 11.90 -14.06
C ILE A 162 8.07 11.94 -13.87
N GLU A 163 7.61 11.95 -12.63
CA GLU A 163 6.18 12.02 -12.30
C GLU A 163 5.60 13.36 -12.75
N GLN A 164 6.32 14.45 -12.48
CA GLN A 164 5.91 15.79 -12.91
C GLN A 164 5.81 15.88 -14.42
N ALA A 165 6.84 15.43 -15.17
CA ALA A 165 6.84 15.45 -16.63
C ALA A 165 5.67 14.67 -17.25
N LYS A 166 5.31 13.52 -16.65
CA LYS A 166 4.14 12.75 -17.10
C LYS A 166 2.82 13.49 -16.85
N MET A 167 2.71 14.14 -15.69
CA MET A 167 1.52 14.92 -15.36
C MET A 167 1.37 16.15 -16.26
N ASP A 168 2.47 16.84 -16.59
CA ASP A 168 2.48 17.99 -17.47
C ASP A 168 2.07 17.58 -18.90
N LEU A 169 2.62 16.47 -19.42
CA LEU A 169 2.24 15.94 -20.73
C LEU A 169 0.72 15.62 -20.81
N ILE A 170 0.17 15.00 -19.76
CA ILE A 170 -1.26 14.68 -19.72
C ILE A 170 -2.11 15.95 -19.69
N LYS A 171 -1.65 16.96 -18.94
CA LYS A 171 -2.31 18.27 -18.87
C LYS A 171 -2.26 19.00 -20.22
N GLU A 172 -1.14 18.97 -20.92
CA GLU A 172 -1.00 19.54 -22.27
C GLU A 172 -1.95 18.90 -23.28
N GLN A 173 -2.24 17.59 -23.12
CA GLN A 173 -3.22 16.86 -23.90
C GLN A 173 -4.68 17.17 -23.54
N GLY A 174 -4.93 18.09 -22.59
CA GLY A 174 -6.25 18.50 -22.15
C GLY A 174 -6.93 17.55 -21.14
N TYR A 175 -6.18 16.60 -20.56
CA TYR A 175 -6.71 15.65 -19.58
C TYR A 175 -6.37 16.05 -18.14
N ASN A 176 -7.12 15.50 -17.18
CA ASN A 176 -6.84 15.65 -15.75
C ASN A 176 -5.76 14.64 -15.31
N PRO A 177 -4.56 15.08 -14.89
CA PRO A 177 -3.47 14.18 -14.49
C PRO A 177 -3.81 13.32 -13.27
N PHE A 178 -4.62 13.83 -12.35
CA PHE A 178 -5.05 13.05 -11.19
C PHE A 178 -5.87 11.82 -11.62
N ILE A 179 -6.88 12.04 -12.45
CA ILE A 179 -7.79 10.97 -12.92
C ILE A 179 -7.06 10.00 -13.87
N GLN A 180 -6.21 10.52 -14.78
CA GLN A 180 -5.61 9.70 -15.84
C GLN A 180 -4.33 8.99 -15.40
N TYR A 181 -3.65 9.46 -14.35
CA TYR A 181 -2.36 8.94 -13.97
C TYR A 181 -2.23 8.62 -12.48
N GLN A 182 -2.41 9.61 -11.59
CA GLN A 182 -2.14 9.41 -10.16
C GLN A 182 -3.10 8.42 -9.51
N LEU A 183 -4.39 8.53 -9.77
CA LEU A 183 -5.40 7.66 -9.19
C LEU A 183 -5.27 6.20 -9.67
N PRO A 184 -5.13 5.91 -10.98
CA PRO A 184 -4.86 4.55 -11.43
C PRO A 184 -3.60 3.94 -10.83
N LYS A 185 -2.52 4.72 -10.72
CA LYS A 185 -1.27 4.28 -10.12
C LYS A 185 -1.44 3.92 -8.64
N ALA A 186 -2.13 4.76 -7.87
CA ALA A 186 -2.40 4.49 -6.46
C ALA A 186 -3.30 3.26 -6.27
N ILE A 187 -4.33 3.08 -7.12
CA ILE A 187 -5.20 1.89 -7.08
C ILE A 187 -4.41 0.61 -7.35
N ILE A 188 -3.49 0.64 -8.32
CA ILE A 188 -2.64 -0.51 -8.64
C ILE A 188 -1.70 -0.84 -7.48
N ALA A 189 -1.13 0.17 -6.83
CA ALA A 189 -0.26 -0.02 -5.68
C ALA A 189 -0.99 -0.56 -4.43
N LEU A 190 -2.32 -0.36 -4.34
CA LEU A 190 -3.15 -0.88 -3.24
C LEU A 190 -3.63 -2.33 -3.45
N LYS A 191 -3.53 -2.85 -4.67
CA LYS A 191 -3.90 -4.24 -5.00
C LYS A 191 -2.80 -5.22 -4.64
#